data_62bb372bde8cded873498aaf48b35af6
#
_entry.id   62bb372bde8cded873498aaf48b35af6
#
_cell.length_a   1.000
_cell.length_b   1.000
_cell.length_c   1.000
_cell.angle_alpha   90.00
_cell.angle_beta   90.00
_cell.angle_gamma   90.00
#
_symmetry.space_group_name_H-M   'P 1'
#
loop_
_entity.id
_entity.type
_entity.pdbx_description
1 polymer ?
#
loop_
_entity_poly.entity_id
_entity_poly.type
_entity_poly.pdbx_seq_one_letter_code
_entity_poly.pdbx_strand_id
1 'polypeptide(L)'
;MPRQVRICPALLGLAELVDAPVLLAGDIDRGGVFAQLYGTVALLNEEERKRVKGLIINKFRGDVDILRPGLTQLAELTGLPVVGVIPYTRVDIDDEDSLAPRLNAHEAHRPVDVAVIRLPHISNFTDFSPR
;
A
#
# COMPACT_ATOMS: atom_id res chain seq x y z
N MET A 1 -22.13 -22.85 -9.46
CA MET A 1 -20.86 -22.58 -8.75
C MET A 1 -20.95 -21.23 -8.09
N PRO A 2 -20.73 -21.09 -6.78
CA PRO A 2 -20.76 -19.79 -6.12
C PRO A 2 -19.63 -18.92 -6.71
N ARG A 3 -19.97 -17.67 -7.03
CA ARG A 3 -19.01 -16.67 -7.48
C ARG A 3 -18.02 -16.41 -6.32
N GLN A 4 -16.78 -16.88 -6.46
CA GLN A 4 -15.74 -16.52 -5.51
C GLN A 4 -15.50 -15.00 -5.55
N VAL A 5 -15.61 -14.36 -4.39
CA VAL A 5 -15.32 -12.94 -4.24
C VAL A 5 -13.79 -12.79 -4.34
N ARG A 6 -13.29 -12.17 -5.39
CA ARG A 6 -11.87 -11.83 -5.53
C ARG A 6 -11.59 -10.55 -4.74
N ILE A 7 -10.67 -10.59 -3.80
CA ILE A 7 -10.36 -9.47 -2.89
C ILE A 7 -9.54 -8.38 -3.59
N CYS A 8 -8.74 -8.72 -4.57
CA CYS A 8 -7.97 -7.75 -5.35
C CYS A 8 -7.89 -8.20 -6.82
N PRO A 9 -9.01 -8.14 -7.56
CA PRO A 9 -9.09 -8.75 -8.88
C PRO A 9 -8.13 -8.11 -9.90
N ALA A 10 -7.79 -6.84 -9.73
CA ALA A 10 -6.92 -6.13 -10.67
C ALA A 10 -5.44 -6.55 -10.52
N LEU A 11 -4.87 -6.49 -9.32
CA LEU A 11 -3.44 -6.77 -9.10
C LEU A 11 -3.12 -8.26 -9.20
N LEU A 12 -3.93 -9.12 -8.59
CA LEU A 12 -3.72 -10.57 -8.68
C LEU A 12 -4.04 -11.12 -10.07
N GLY A 13 -5.03 -10.55 -10.76
CA GLY A 13 -5.31 -10.87 -12.16
C GLY A 13 -4.16 -10.48 -13.09
N LEU A 14 -3.52 -9.34 -12.86
CA LEU A 14 -2.33 -8.96 -13.62
C LEU A 14 -1.15 -9.91 -13.32
N ALA A 15 -0.92 -10.24 -12.05
CA ALA A 15 0.12 -11.18 -11.68
C ALA A 15 -0.10 -12.58 -12.27
N GLU A 16 -1.35 -13.02 -12.38
CA GLU A 16 -1.73 -14.25 -13.06
C GLU A 16 -1.41 -14.19 -14.56
N LEU A 17 -1.75 -13.07 -15.21
CA LEU A 17 -1.55 -12.88 -16.66
C LEU A 17 -0.06 -12.92 -17.05
N VAL A 18 0.81 -12.35 -16.22
CA VAL A 18 2.26 -12.27 -16.48
C VAL A 18 3.08 -13.32 -15.74
N ASP A 19 2.42 -14.25 -15.06
CA ASP A 19 3.02 -15.31 -14.21
C ASP A 19 4.03 -14.77 -13.16
N ALA A 20 3.72 -13.63 -12.57
CA ALA A 20 4.60 -12.98 -11.60
C ALA A 20 4.38 -13.47 -10.17
N PRO A 21 5.47 -13.58 -9.36
CA PRO A 21 5.36 -13.72 -7.91
C PRO A 21 4.85 -12.43 -7.28
N VAL A 22 4.12 -12.56 -6.15
CA VAL A 22 3.52 -11.44 -5.44
C VAL A 22 4.11 -11.32 -4.05
N LEU A 23 4.47 -10.11 -3.64
CA LEU A 23 4.73 -9.73 -2.26
C LEU A 23 3.56 -8.89 -1.75
N LEU A 24 2.97 -9.30 -0.63
CA LEU A 24 1.84 -8.60 -0.03
C LEU A 24 2.35 -7.61 1.02
N ALA A 25 2.17 -6.33 0.79
CA ALA A 25 2.60 -5.27 1.70
C ALA A 25 1.43 -4.70 2.51
N GLY A 26 1.61 -4.59 3.83
CA GLY A 26 0.65 -3.98 4.75
C GLY A 26 1.19 -2.70 5.36
N ASP A 27 0.35 -1.66 5.44
CA ASP A 27 0.67 -0.37 6.05
C ASP A 27 0.36 -0.42 7.56
N ILE A 28 1.42 -0.32 8.41
CA ILE A 28 1.27 -0.41 9.87
C ILE A 28 0.73 0.89 10.49
N ASP A 29 0.89 2.03 9.83
CA ASP A 29 0.42 3.33 10.34
C ASP A 29 -1.11 3.39 10.56
N ARG A 30 -1.85 2.60 9.80
CA ARG A 30 -3.32 2.56 9.91
C ARG A 30 -3.83 1.67 11.05
N GLY A 31 -2.94 0.94 11.73
CA GLY A 31 -3.30 -0.06 12.72
C GLY A 31 -3.87 -1.35 12.12
N GLY A 32 -3.83 -2.44 12.90
CA GLY A 32 -4.41 -3.72 12.52
C GLY A 32 -3.71 -4.44 11.37
N VAL A 33 -2.48 -4.09 11.02
CA VAL A 33 -1.76 -4.65 9.85
C VAL A 33 -1.66 -6.17 9.86
N PHE A 34 -1.45 -6.80 11.03
CA PHE A 34 -1.42 -8.26 11.14
C PHE A 34 -2.76 -8.90 10.75
N ALA A 35 -3.86 -8.34 11.25
CA ALA A 35 -5.20 -8.80 10.90
C ALA A 35 -5.51 -8.59 9.41
N GLN A 36 -5.09 -7.47 8.85
CA GLN A 36 -5.25 -7.18 7.42
C GLN A 36 -4.49 -8.17 6.55
N LEU A 37 -3.20 -8.41 6.84
CA LEU A 37 -2.38 -9.35 6.07
C LEU A 37 -2.90 -10.79 6.22
N TYR A 38 -3.18 -11.23 7.45
CA TYR A 38 -3.76 -12.54 7.69
C TYR A 38 -5.10 -12.71 6.98
N GLY A 39 -6.03 -11.77 7.15
CA GLY A 39 -7.35 -11.81 6.52
C GLY A 39 -7.27 -11.81 5.00
N THR A 40 -6.36 -11.00 4.42
CA THR A 40 -6.15 -11.01 2.97
C THR A 40 -5.69 -12.38 2.48
N VAL A 41 -4.67 -12.98 3.12
CA VAL A 41 -4.16 -14.30 2.74
C VAL A 41 -5.21 -15.40 2.93
N ALA A 42 -6.00 -15.32 4.01
CA ALA A 42 -7.06 -16.30 4.31
C ALA A 42 -8.21 -16.27 3.29
N LEU A 43 -8.43 -15.13 2.66
CA LEU A 43 -9.49 -14.92 1.67
C LEU A 43 -9.06 -15.20 0.22
N LEU A 44 -7.76 -15.38 -0.04
CA LEU A 44 -7.26 -15.78 -1.36
C LEU A 44 -7.65 -17.22 -1.68
N ASN A 45 -7.94 -17.48 -2.95
CA ASN A 45 -8.07 -18.86 -3.44
C ASN A 45 -6.69 -19.53 -3.52
N GLU A 46 -6.66 -20.85 -3.76
CA GLU A 46 -5.42 -21.62 -3.78
C GLU A 46 -4.42 -21.14 -4.84
N GLU A 47 -4.88 -20.78 -6.03
CA GLU A 47 -4.01 -20.32 -7.11
C GLU A 47 -3.42 -18.93 -6.84
N GLU A 48 -4.24 -18.02 -6.31
CA GLU A 48 -3.80 -16.70 -5.85
C GLU A 48 -2.78 -16.82 -4.72
N ARG A 49 -3.06 -17.68 -3.74
CA ARG A 49 -2.20 -17.90 -2.58
C ARG A 49 -0.84 -18.48 -2.98
N LYS A 50 -0.78 -19.38 -3.95
CA LYS A 50 0.48 -19.95 -4.47
C LYS A 50 1.40 -18.88 -5.07
N ARG A 51 0.84 -17.78 -5.61
CA ARG A 51 1.60 -16.67 -6.17
C ARG A 51 2.19 -15.77 -5.08
N VAL A 52 1.57 -15.67 -3.91
CA VAL A 52 2.11 -14.87 -2.80
C VAL A 52 3.32 -15.58 -2.21
N LYS A 53 4.48 -14.93 -2.28
CA LYS A 53 5.77 -15.47 -1.84
C LYS A 53 6.26 -14.91 -0.52
N GLY A 54 5.65 -13.82 -0.06
CA GLY A 54 6.03 -13.22 1.22
C GLY A 54 5.19 -12.01 1.58
N LEU A 55 5.36 -11.60 2.83
CA LEU A 55 4.68 -10.47 3.44
C LEU A 55 5.69 -9.36 3.75
N ILE A 56 5.25 -8.11 3.63
CA ILE A 56 6.04 -6.92 3.96
C ILE A 56 5.24 -6.06 4.92
N ILE A 57 5.86 -5.61 6.00
CA ILE A 57 5.32 -4.55 6.87
C ILE A 57 5.90 -3.22 6.40
N ASN A 58 5.05 -2.28 6.01
CA ASN A 58 5.47 -0.98 5.51
C ASN A 58 5.21 0.13 6.53
N LYS A 59 6.02 1.20 6.45
CA LYS A 59 5.95 2.41 7.29
C LYS A 59 6.16 2.15 8.78
N PHE A 60 6.98 1.19 9.14
CA PHE A 60 7.24 0.88 10.54
C PHE A 60 8.02 2.00 11.23
N ARG A 61 7.59 2.35 12.45
CA ARG A 61 8.26 3.32 13.33
C ARG A 61 8.60 2.64 14.65
N GLY A 62 9.86 2.62 15.00
CA GLY A 62 10.34 2.07 16.26
C GLY A 62 11.37 0.96 16.08
N ASP A 63 11.52 0.17 17.13
CA ASP A 63 12.48 -0.94 17.19
C ASP A 63 11.85 -2.21 16.62
N VAL A 64 12.49 -2.76 15.57
CA VAL A 64 12.04 -3.98 14.89
C VAL A 64 12.08 -5.20 15.82
N ASP A 65 12.94 -5.19 16.83
CA ASP A 65 13.06 -6.32 17.77
C ASP A 65 11.77 -6.48 18.61
N ILE A 66 11.08 -5.40 18.90
CA ILE A 66 9.77 -5.45 19.58
C ILE A 66 8.71 -6.10 18.67
N LEU A 67 8.85 -5.94 17.36
CA LEU A 67 7.89 -6.47 16.38
C LEU A 67 8.13 -7.97 16.08
N ARG A 68 9.34 -8.48 16.28
CA ARG A 68 9.75 -9.84 15.91
C ARG A 68 8.77 -10.94 16.34
N PRO A 69 8.29 -10.99 17.60
CA PRO A 69 7.34 -12.04 18.01
C PRO A 69 6.07 -12.04 17.17
N GLY A 70 5.55 -10.85 16.85
CA GLY A 70 4.36 -10.70 16.00
C GLY A 70 4.62 -11.13 14.56
N LEU A 71 5.83 -10.84 14.02
CA LEU A 71 6.22 -11.28 12.66
C LEU A 71 6.29 -12.82 12.59
N THR A 72 6.85 -13.46 13.61
CA THR A 72 6.92 -14.93 13.70
C THR A 72 5.50 -15.51 13.73
N GLN A 73 4.64 -14.99 14.60
CA GLN A 73 3.25 -15.43 14.70
C GLN A 73 2.50 -15.24 13.36
N LEU A 74 2.70 -14.11 12.68
CA LEU A 74 2.07 -13.86 11.39
C LEU A 74 2.53 -14.87 10.33
N ALA A 75 3.84 -15.17 10.29
CA ALA A 75 4.39 -16.15 9.37
C ALA A 75 3.83 -17.57 9.64
N GLU A 76 3.70 -17.97 10.90
CA GLU A 76 3.10 -19.25 11.29
C GLU A 76 1.63 -19.34 10.88
N LEU A 77 0.85 -18.29 11.15
CA LEU A 77 -0.58 -18.25 10.82
C LEU A 77 -0.85 -18.24 9.32
N THR A 78 -0.02 -17.56 8.55
CA THR A 78 -0.22 -17.43 7.09
C THR A 78 0.47 -18.54 6.30
N GLY A 79 1.48 -19.19 6.87
CA GLY A 79 2.37 -20.10 6.14
C GLY A 79 3.27 -19.38 5.12
N LEU A 80 3.43 -18.06 5.25
CA LEU A 80 4.23 -17.21 4.35
C LEU A 80 5.30 -16.45 5.15
N PRO A 81 6.54 -16.35 4.65
CA PRO A 81 7.59 -15.61 5.34
C PRO A 81 7.31 -14.10 5.35
N VAL A 82 7.63 -13.42 6.44
CA VAL A 82 7.75 -11.97 6.43
C VAL A 82 9.15 -11.64 5.91
N VAL A 83 9.21 -11.13 4.68
CA VAL A 83 10.47 -10.91 3.96
C VAL A 83 11.08 -9.54 4.21
N GLY A 84 10.35 -8.62 4.83
CA GLY A 84 10.87 -7.30 5.15
C GLY A 84 9.97 -6.48 6.05
N VAL A 85 10.63 -5.60 6.80
CA VAL A 85 10.01 -4.50 7.54
C VAL A 85 10.63 -3.22 7.01
N ILE A 86 9.82 -2.40 6.33
CA ILE A 86 10.29 -1.14 5.73
C ILE A 86 10.04 -0.02 6.75
N PRO A 87 11.09 0.69 7.16
CA PRO A 87 10.93 1.81 8.08
C PRO A 87 10.17 2.94 7.40
N TYR A 88 9.48 3.74 8.21
CA TYR A 88 8.88 4.96 7.73
C TYR A 88 9.96 5.90 7.19
N THR A 89 9.88 6.20 5.93
CA THR A 89 10.80 7.13 5.25
C THR A 89 9.97 8.22 4.59
N ARG A 90 10.36 9.47 4.82
CA ARG A 90 9.74 10.59 4.13
C ARG A 90 10.30 10.62 2.71
N VAL A 91 9.48 10.27 1.75
CA VAL A 91 9.84 10.32 0.34
C VAL A 91 9.02 11.45 -0.28
N ASP A 92 9.70 12.39 -0.91
CA ASP A 92 9.06 13.46 -1.67
C ASP A 92 8.86 12.95 -3.10
N ILE A 93 7.69 12.38 -3.35
CA ILE A 93 7.26 11.92 -4.67
C ILE A 93 6.12 12.81 -5.11
N ASP A 94 6.16 13.26 -6.36
CA ASP A 94 5.08 14.03 -6.94
C ASP A 94 3.76 13.24 -6.89
N ASP A 95 2.71 13.92 -6.48
CA ASP A 95 1.39 13.32 -6.35
C ASP A 95 0.78 13.08 -7.74
N GLU A 96 0.21 11.91 -7.99
CA GLU A 96 -0.34 11.54 -9.29
C GLU A 96 -1.88 11.62 -9.35
N ASP A 97 -2.55 11.74 -8.21
CA ASP A 97 -4.01 11.66 -8.19
C ASP A 97 -4.68 12.84 -7.46
N SER A 98 -6.00 12.97 -7.68
CA SER A 98 -6.83 14.03 -7.12
C SER A 98 -7.04 13.95 -5.60
N LEU A 99 -6.59 12.89 -4.95
CA LEU A 99 -6.68 12.68 -3.50
C LEU A 99 -5.45 13.17 -2.74
N ALA A 100 -4.44 13.69 -3.45
CA ALA A 100 -3.20 14.15 -2.87
C ALA A 100 -3.43 15.24 -1.79
N PRO A 101 -2.89 15.07 -0.58
CA PRO A 101 -3.10 16.00 0.52
C PRO A 101 -2.66 17.44 0.22
N ARG A 102 -1.61 17.62 -0.61
CA ARG A 102 -1.10 18.96 -0.95
C ARG A 102 -2.09 19.80 -1.77
N LEU A 103 -3.06 19.18 -2.46
CA LEU A 103 -4.11 19.90 -3.18
C LEU A 103 -5.09 20.64 -2.26
N ASN A 104 -5.07 20.34 -0.97
CA ASN A 104 -5.90 20.99 0.05
C ASN A 104 -5.08 21.98 0.90
N ALA A 105 -3.78 22.14 0.64
CA ALA A 105 -2.94 23.07 1.39
C ALA A 105 -3.13 24.50 0.83
N HIS A 106 -3.54 25.42 1.70
CA HIS A 106 -3.51 26.85 1.43
C HIS A 106 -2.20 27.42 1.98
N GLU A 107 -1.31 27.86 1.10
CA GLU A 107 -0.09 28.54 1.52
C GLU A 107 -0.37 30.04 1.76
N ALA A 108 0.45 30.66 2.64
CA ALA A 108 0.33 32.07 2.95
C ALA A 108 0.61 32.96 1.73
N HIS A 109 -0.01 34.14 1.68
CA HIS A 109 0.09 35.15 0.62
C HIS A 109 1.55 35.39 0.18
N ARG A 110 1.79 35.19 -1.12
CA ARG A 110 3.04 35.55 -1.80
C ARG A 110 2.80 36.72 -2.76
N PRO A 111 3.87 37.37 -3.28
CA PRO A 111 3.73 38.49 -4.20
C PRO A 111 2.96 38.20 -5.50
N VAL A 112 2.91 36.92 -5.87
CA VAL A 112 2.12 36.43 -7.02
C VAL A 112 1.27 35.27 -6.55
N ASP A 113 -0.02 35.37 -6.75
CA ASP A 113 -1.00 34.33 -6.45
C ASP A 113 -1.49 33.70 -7.75
N VAL A 114 -1.37 32.37 -7.83
CA VAL A 114 -1.84 31.59 -8.98
C VAL A 114 -2.98 30.68 -8.50
N ALA A 115 -4.20 30.93 -8.96
CA ALA A 115 -5.34 30.09 -8.66
C ALA A 115 -5.39 28.89 -9.62
N VAL A 116 -5.30 27.68 -9.09
CA VAL A 116 -5.52 26.45 -9.85
C VAL A 116 -6.94 25.95 -9.61
N ILE A 117 -7.74 25.88 -10.68
CA ILE A 117 -9.11 25.37 -10.60
C ILE A 117 -9.06 23.83 -10.64
N ARG A 118 -9.41 23.23 -9.51
CA ARG A 118 -9.48 21.77 -9.38
C ARG A 118 -10.81 21.25 -9.93
N LEU A 119 -10.75 20.42 -10.96
CA LEU A 119 -11.88 19.64 -11.45
C LEU A 119 -12.07 18.37 -10.62
N PRO A 120 -13.29 17.76 -10.58
CA PRO A 120 -13.58 16.58 -9.76
C PRO A 120 -12.69 15.36 -10.03
N HIS A 121 -12.20 15.24 -11.25
CA HIS A 121 -11.30 14.13 -11.68
C HIS A 121 -10.08 14.71 -12.38
N ILE A 122 -9.13 15.18 -11.58
CA ILE A 122 -7.84 15.67 -12.10
C ILE A 122 -6.78 14.57 -11.94
N SER A 123 -6.01 14.32 -12.98
CA SER A 123 -4.81 13.50 -12.97
C SER A 123 -3.66 14.27 -13.61
N ASN A 124 -2.40 13.90 -13.30
CA ASN A 124 -1.20 14.53 -13.85
C ASN A 124 -1.11 16.04 -13.60
N PHE A 125 -1.22 16.44 -12.33
CA PHE A 125 -1.11 17.85 -11.93
C PHE A 125 0.29 18.26 -11.43
N THR A 126 1.31 17.46 -11.70
CA THR A 126 2.72 17.73 -11.37
C THR A 126 3.24 19.00 -12.00
N ASP A 127 2.61 19.50 -13.07
CA ASP A 127 2.93 20.78 -13.73
C ASP A 127 2.77 22.00 -12.80
N PHE A 128 2.00 21.86 -11.72
CA PHE A 128 1.78 22.91 -10.73
C PHE A 128 2.65 22.77 -9.48
N SER A 129 3.53 21.77 -9.43
CA SER A 129 4.47 21.58 -8.32
C SER A 129 5.61 22.58 -8.45
N PRO A 130 5.85 23.48 -7.47
CA PRO A 130 6.99 24.37 -7.48
C PRO A 130 8.27 23.53 -7.35
N ARG A 131 9.22 23.77 -8.24
CA ARG A 131 10.60 23.22 -8.16
C ARG A 131 11.45 24.06 -7.26
#